data_55da49487b9c97e2933152dd066c917d
#
_entry.id   55da49487b9c97e2933152dd066c917d
#
_cell.length_a   1.000
_cell.length_b   1.000
_cell.length_c   1.000
_cell.angle_alpha   90.00
_cell.angle_beta   90.00
_cell.angle_gamma   90.00
#
_symmetry.space_group_name_H-M   'P 1'
#
loop_
_entity.id
_entity.type
_entity.pdbx_description
1 polymer ?
#
loop_
_entity_poly.entity_id
_entity_poly.type
_entity_poly.pdbx_seq_one_letter_code
_entity_poly.pdbx_strand_id
1 'polypeptide(L)'
;MNKQTLHRSIFYLATSIAVALAVALISTVVSSGRQTIAKADEPTATNSNFLPIVAKDAGPTAYRIGYGATTSPITRYSDIRTLMAGWYTNWGVSSSPTQPNGIEYMQMPRVHQKLACGDHFNVDRVACPYAQPLTYVVYPDIDTIKSIAAIQKGALWTIGNEMDRVDFCNRDANNKCTGSIGQDEILPETYAEAYHDIYEAIKSVDPTAKIGIGGLIQATPLRLKWLTMAWDSYKQKYSADMPVDVWNIHNFILREAKNEYGADIPPGLPGDPTKGEYTTDDSTHVDQTLFDKQIRAMRQWMKDRGQQEKPLVVTEYGVLYKHCIKKVNNVCTVDLGNEQTVHDFMLWTFDYYLNTKDCALGYSGDECRLVQRWLWFSLDDVATLSDGTLLAGGNEHSAFFDREKLTIRTAGQKFREYVQNHFAALDQ
;
A
#
# COMPACT_ATOMS: atom_id res chain seq x y z
N MET A 1 19.60 1.55 28.99
CA MET A 1 18.69 1.15 27.91
C MET A 1 17.41 1.98 28.07
N ASN A 2 17.07 2.76 27.07
CA ASN A 2 15.94 3.70 27.16
C ASN A 2 14.63 2.95 26.96
N LYS A 3 13.62 3.17 27.81
CA LYS A 3 12.32 2.48 27.77
C LYS A 3 11.63 2.55 26.39
N GLN A 4 11.93 3.57 25.59
CA GLN A 4 11.37 3.73 24.23
C GLN A 4 11.86 2.65 23.22
N THR A 5 13.07 2.12 23.39
CA THR A 5 13.62 1.11 22.47
C THR A 5 12.98 -0.28 22.70
N LEU A 6 12.64 -0.59 23.95
CA LEU A 6 12.02 -1.88 24.30
C LEU A 6 10.57 -2.00 23.81
N HIS A 7 9.80 -0.91 23.80
CA HIS A 7 8.40 -0.92 23.38
C HIS A 7 8.24 -1.06 21.84
N ARG A 8 9.18 -0.54 21.06
CA ARG A 8 9.15 -0.69 19.60
C ARG A 8 9.37 -2.13 19.14
N SER A 9 10.27 -2.86 19.80
CA SER A 9 10.55 -4.27 19.44
C SER A 9 9.39 -5.22 19.72
N ILE A 10 8.56 -4.94 20.72
CA ILE A 10 7.42 -5.79 21.09
C ILE A 10 6.26 -5.61 20.09
N PHE A 11 6.08 -4.42 19.52
CA PHE A 11 4.95 -4.12 18.63
C PHE A 11 5.06 -4.83 17.27
N TYR A 12 6.26 -4.91 16.71
CA TYR A 12 6.49 -5.61 15.42
C TYR A 12 6.50 -7.15 15.56
N LEU A 13 6.85 -7.67 16.73
CA LEU A 13 6.80 -9.11 16.98
C LEU A 13 5.34 -9.62 17.10
N ALA A 14 4.43 -8.81 17.63
CA ALA A 14 3.02 -9.18 17.80
C ALA A 14 2.26 -9.28 16.46
N THR A 15 2.59 -8.43 15.47
CA THR A 15 1.97 -8.48 14.14
C THR A 15 2.44 -9.67 13.31
N SER A 16 3.70 -10.08 13.45
CA SER A 16 4.26 -11.24 12.75
C SER A 16 3.72 -12.57 13.29
N ILE A 17 3.44 -12.68 14.59
CA ILE A 17 2.92 -13.91 15.23
C ILE A 17 1.42 -14.12 14.92
N ALA A 18 0.63 -13.07 14.76
CA ALA A 18 -0.79 -13.19 14.44
C ALA A 18 -1.05 -13.77 13.03
N VAL A 19 -0.15 -13.52 12.07
CA VAL A 19 -0.24 -14.08 10.72
C VAL A 19 0.16 -15.57 10.70
N ALA A 20 1.13 -15.98 11.52
CA ALA A 20 1.58 -17.38 11.57
C ALA A 20 0.59 -18.33 12.27
N LEU A 21 -0.21 -17.85 13.23
CA LEU A 21 -1.18 -18.66 13.98
C LEU A 21 -2.49 -18.89 13.20
N ALA A 22 -2.85 -18.05 12.24
CA ALA A 22 -4.05 -18.24 11.43
C ALA A 22 -3.91 -19.36 10.39
N VAL A 23 -2.68 -19.74 10.01
CA VAL A 23 -2.41 -20.81 9.03
C VAL A 23 -2.41 -22.22 9.67
N ALA A 24 -2.19 -22.34 10.97
CA ALA A 24 -2.03 -23.62 11.64
C ALA A 24 -3.35 -24.32 12.07
N LEU A 25 -4.53 -23.71 11.91
CA LEU A 25 -5.80 -24.23 12.43
C LEU A 25 -6.77 -24.80 11.40
N ILE A 26 -6.37 -24.96 10.11
CA ILE A 26 -7.26 -25.49 9.04
C ILE A 26 -6.98 -26.95 8.66
N SER A 27 -6.10 -27.65 9.34
CA SER A 27 -5.68 -29.01 8.94
C SER A 27 -6.13 -30.12 9.88
N THR A 28 -7.38 -30.15 10.31
CA THR A 28 -8.00 -31.41 10.80
C THR A 28 -9.52 -31.26 10.83
N VAL A 29 -10.24 -31.80 9.89
CA VAL A 29 -11.42 -32.67 10.00
C VAL A 29 -11.88 -33.06 8.58
N VAL A 30 -11.47 -34.22 8.10
CA VAL A 30 -12.22 -34.96 7.09
C VAL A 30 -12.56 -36.30 7.71
N SER A 31 -13.82 -36.51 7.99
CA SER A 31 -14.38 -37.83 8.25
C SER A 31 -15.70 -37.98 7.53
N SER A 32 -15.79 -39.07 6.81
CA SER A 32 -16.79 -39.54 5.91
C SER A 32 -18.25 -39.51 6.36
N GLY A 33 -19.13 -38.99 5.51
CA GLY A 33 -20.56 -39.22 5.57
C GLY A 33 -21.17 -39.06 4.19
N ARG A 34 -21.52 -40.20 3.55
CA ARG A 34 -22.35 -40.22 2.35
C ARG A 34 -23.75 -39.71 2.67
N GLN A 35 -24.14 -38.60 2.04
CA GLN A 35 -25.55 -38.24 1.91
C GLN A 35 -25.90 -37.91 0.46
N THR A 36 -27.05 -38.38 0.05
CA THR A 36 -27.69 -38.31 -1.27
C THR A 36 -27.86 -36.86 -1.74
N ILE A 37 -27.44 -36.61 -2.97
CA ILE A 37 -27.52 -35.32 -3.65
C ILE A 37 -28.99 -35.05 -4.02
N ALA A 38 -29.60 -34.07 -3.35
CA ALA A 38 -30.74 -33.35 -3.90
C ALA A 38 -30.20 -32.30 -4.87
N LYS A 39 -30.77 -32.24 -6.09
CA LYS A 39 -30.47 -31.28 -7.12
C LYS A 39 -30.77 -29.88 -6.56
N ALA A 40 -29.72 -29.11 -6.22
CA ALA A 40 -29.87 -27.72 -5.86
C ALA A 40 -30.00 -26.90 -7.15
N ASP A 41 -30.97 -25.99 -7.15
CA ASP A 41 -31.16 -24.99 -8.18
C ASP A 41 -29.88 -24.17 -8.36
N GLU A 42 -29.54 -23.81 -9.61
CA GLU A 42 -28.42 -22.93 -9.95
C GLU A 42 -28.54 -21.65 -9.12
N PRO A 43 -27.46 -21.22 -8.41
CA PRO A 43 -27.47 -19.92 -7.79
C PRO A 43 -27.53 -18.87 -8.92
N THR A 44 -28.60 -18.10 -8.94
CA THR A 44 -28.69 -16.87 -9.72
C THR A 44 -27.44 -16.05 -9.47
N ALA A 45 -26.69 -15.76 -10.51
CA ALA A 45 -25.50 -14.91 -10.47
C ALA A 45 -25.86 -13.60 -9.77
N THR A 46 -25.41 -13.44 -8.54
CA THR A 46 -25.39 -12.14 -7.90
C THR A 46 -24.38 -11.32 -8.67
N ASN A 47 -24.86 -10.34 -9.44
CA ASN A 47 -24.03 -9.32 -10.06
C ASN A 47 -23.20 -8.68 -8.95
N SER A 48 -21.95 -9.11 -8.81
CA SER A 48 -20.95 -8.33 -8.10
C SER A 48 -20.70 -7.10 -8.99
N ASN A 49 -21.34 -5.99 -8.64
CA ASN A 49 -21.09 -4.70 -9.27
C ASN A 49 -19.69 -4.26 -8.88
N PHE A 50 -18.66 -4.81 -9.53
CA PHE A 50 -17.34 -4.20 -9.52
C PHE A 50 -17.46 -2.89 -10.31
N LEU A 51 -17.42 -1.77 -9.61
CA LEU A 51 -17.40 -0.47 -10.25
C LEU A 51 -16.17 -0.40 -11.17
N PRO A 52 -16.32 0.08 -12.40
CA PRO A 52 -15.18 0.25 -13.30
C PRO A 52 -14.16 1.17 -12.64
N ILE A 53 -12.86 0.91 -12.81
CA ILE A 53 -11.76 1.73 -12.26
C ILE A 53 -11.94 3.20 -12.64
N VAL A 54 -12.63 3.48 -13.76
CA VAL A 54 -13.11 4.79 -14.16
C VAL A 54 -14.47 4.63 -14.83
N ALA A 55 -15.52 5.17 -14.25
CA ALA A 55 -16.80 5.29 -14.93
C ALA A 55 -16.74 6.54 -15.84
N LYS A 56 -16.98 6.33 -17.13
CA LYS A 56 -16.78 7.35 -18.18
C LYS A 56 -17.65 8.62 -18.02
N ASP A 57 -18.72 8.55 -17.22
CA ASP A 57 -19.68 9.62 -17.01
C ASP A 57 -20.10 9.82 -15.54
N ALA A 58 -19.41 9.19 -14.59
CA ALA A 58 -19.68 9.38 -13.18
C ALA A 58 -18.93 10.61 -12.67
N GLY A 59 -19.64 11.57 -12.14
CA GLY A 59 -19.09 12.64 -11.34
C GLY A 59 -18.21 12.10 -10.18
N PRO A 60 -17.67 12.94 -9.31
CA PRO A 60 -16.85 12.47 -8.20
C PRO A 60 -17.67 11.53 -7.32
N THR A 61 -17.26 10.25 -7.27
CA THR A 61 -17.92 9.19 -6.51
C THR A 61 -17.02 8.71 -5.39
N ALA A 62 -17.59 8.25 -4.29
CA ALA A 62 -16.86 7.77 -3.12
C ALA A 62 -15.88 6.62 -3.45
N TYR A 63 -16.02 5.93 -4.60
CA TYR A 63 -15.11 4.88 -5.03
C TYR A 63 -13.65 5.36 -5.19
N ARG A 64 -13.40 6.68 -5.29
CA ARG A 64 -12.06 7.25 -5.43
C ARG A 64 -11.25 7.21 -4.15
N ILE A 65 -11.92 7.37 -3.00
CA ILE A 65 -11.28 7.58 -1.70
C ILE A 65 -11.46 6.37 -0.79
N GLY A 66 -10.39 6.04 -0.06
CA GLY A 66 -10.41 4.92 0.87
C GLY A 66 -9.25 4.96 1.87
N TYR A 67 -8.92 3.80 2.43
CA TYR A 67 -7.91 3.68 3.49
C TYR A 67 -7.14 2.35 3.46
N GLY A 68 -5.94 2.35 4.01
CA GLY A 68 -5.22 1.15 4.41
C GLY A 68 -5.65 0.69 5.82
N ALA A 69 -5.98 -0.59 5.99
CA ALA A 69 -6.43 -1.15 7.26
C ALA A 69 -5.37 -2.08 7.85
N THR A 70 -4.89 -1.81 9.08
CA THR A 70 -3.87 -2.66 9.73
C THR A 70 -4.47 -3.89 10.41
N THR A 71 -5.81 -3.94 10.56
CA THR A 71 -6.52 -5.07 11.16
C THR A 71 -7.62 -5.61 10.26
N SER A 72 -7.98 -6.88 10.47
CA SER A 72 -9.08 -7.56 9.78
C SER A 72 -9.84 -8.42 10.79
N PRO A 73 -11.17 -8.54 10.68
CA PRO A 73 -12.05 -7.87 9.73
C PRO A 73 -12.32 -6.40 10.10
N ILE A 74 -12.47 -5.52 9.11
CA ILE A 74 -12.76 -4.08 9.33
C ILE A 74 -14.14 -3.85 9.99
N THR A 75 -15.04 -4.82 9.94
CA THR A 75 -16.35 -4.79 10.61
C THR A 75 -16.29 -4.88 12.14
N ARG A 76 -15.09 -5.04 12.71
CA ARG A 76 -14.91 -4.88 14.16
C ARG A 76 -15.26 -3.47 14.65
N TYR A 77 -15.19 -2.47 13.77
CA TYR A 77 -15.60 -1.10 14.06
C TYR A 77 -17.08 -0.92 13.72
N SER A 78 -17.91 -0.69 14.73
CA SER A 78 -19.38 -0.52 14.56
C SER A 78 -19.72 0.58 13.53
N ASP A 79 -18.92 1.65 13.53
CA ASP A 79 -19.14 2.84 12.72
C ASP A 79 -18.47 2.79 11.33
N ILE A 80 -17.83 1.66 10.97
CA ILE A 80 -17.08 1.54 9.70
C ILE A 80 -17.91 1.92 8.47
N ARG A 81 -19.21 1.56 8.50
CA ARG A 81 -20.14 1.87 7.39
C ARG A 81 -20.37 3.37 7.21
N THR A 82 -20.19 4.15 8.27
CA THR A 82 -20.42 5.60 8.24
C THR A 82 -19.32 6.37 7.51
N LEU A 83 -18.14 5.74 7.31
CA LEU A 83 -17.05 6.34 6.52
C LEU A 83 -17.41 6.47 5.04
N MET A 84 -18.30 5.61 4.51
CA MET A 84 -18.71 5.57 3.10
C MET A 84 -17.52 5.57 2.12
N ALA A 85 -16.38 4.97 2.52
CA ALA A 85 -15.23 4.80 1.67
C ALA A 85 -15.52 3.84 0.53
N GLY A 86 -14.92 4.07 -0.64
CA GLY A 86 -15.16 3.26 -1.83
C GLY A 86 -14.27 2.02 -1.93
N TRP A 87 -13.09 2.03 -1.31
CA TRP A 87 -12.15 0.92 -1.38
C TRP A 87 -11.16 0.89 -0.22
N TYR A 88 -10.51 -0.27 -0.02
CA TYR A 88 -9.48 -0.43 0.99
C TYR A 88 -8.52 -1.58 0.65
N THR A 89 -7.39 -1.63 1.35
CA THR A 89 -6.47 -2.77 1.39
C THR A 89 -6.06 -3.07 2.84
N ASN A 90 -5.52 -4.28 3.07
CA ASN A 90 -4.89 -4.66 4.33
C ASN A 90 -3.52 -5.33 4.08
N TRP A 91 -2.87 -4.98 2.96
CA TRP A 91 -1.56 -5.49 2.52
C TRP A 91 -1.51 -7.01 2.36
N GLY A 92 -2.64 -7.62 1.98
CA GLY A 92 -2.76 -9.06 1.79
C GLY A 92 -3.76 -9.44 0.72
N VAL A 93 -4.06 -10.73 0.63
CA VAL A 93 -5.06 -11.30 -0.28
C VAL A 93 -6.14 -12.02 0.51
N SER A 94 -7.37 -12.06 -0.03
CA SER A 94 -8.50 -12.73 0.60
C SER A 94 -9.44 -13.32 -0.45
N SER A 95 -9.83 -14.57 -0.26
CA SER A 95 -10.91 -15.19 -1.03
C SER A 95 -12.31 -14.75 -0.58
N SER A 96 -12.40 -14.14 0.60
CA SER A 96 -13.66 -13.66 1.18
C SER A 96 -13.42 -12.37 1.97
N PRO A 97 -13.06 -11.25 1.30
CA PRO A 97 -12.80 -9.99 1.96
C PRO A 97 -14.07 -9.43 2.63
N THR A 98 -13.89 -8.70 3.72
CA THR A 98 -15.01 -8.04 4.40
C THR A 98 -15.37 -6.75 3.66
N GLN A 99 -16.57 -6.67 3.08
CA GLN A 99 -16.99 -5.57 2.20
C GLN A 99 -18.30 -4.88 2.69
N PRO A 100 -18.29 -4.22 3.86
CA PRO A 100 -19.47 -3.49 4.33
C PRO A 100 -19.85 -2.37 3.35
N ASN A 101 -21.14 -2.23 3.02
CA ASN A 101 -21.67 -1.30 2.01
C ASN A 101 -21.10 -1.50 0.60
N GLY A 102 -20.58 -2.70 0.27
CA GLY A 102 -20.00 -2.95 -1.05
C GLY A 102 -18.63 -2.30 -1.29
N ILE A 103 -17.94 -1.84 -0.24
CA ILE A 103 -16.57 -1.30 -0.37
C ILE A 103 -15.67 -2.30 -1.11
N GLU A 104 -14.95 -1.83 -2.10
CA GLU A 104 -14.02 -2.67 -2.87
C GLU A 104 -12.78 -3.04 -2.03
N TYR A 105 -12.35 -4.30 -2.10
CA TYR A 105 -11.11 -4.76 -1.50
C TYR A 105 -10.05 -4.94 -2.59
N MET A 106 -8.92 -4.26 -2.43
CA MET A 106 -7.76 -4.43 -3.31
C MET A 106 -6.90 -5.58 -2.80
N GLN A 107 -6.67 -6.57 -3.67
CA GLN A 107 -5.82 -7.73 -3.41
C GLN A 107 -4.35 -7.35 -3.55
N MET A 108 -3.52 -7.74 -2.60
CA MET A 108 -2.08 -7.41 -2.61
C MET A 108 -1.24 -8.64 -2.28
N PRO A 109 -0.91 -9.50 -3.26
CA PRO A 109 0.11 -10.52 -3.04
C PRO A 109 1.46 -9.85 -2.79
N ARG A 110 2.18 -10.36 -1.79
CA ARG A 110 3.50 -9.84 -1.40
C ARG A 110 4.58 -10.59 -2.17
N VAL A 111 5.61 -9.88 -2.61
CA VAL A 111 6.78 -10.45 -3.31
C VAL A 111 8.05 -10.00 -2.61
N HIS A 112 9.06 -10.87 -2.61
CA HIS A 112 10.33 -10.52 -1.98
C HIS A 112 11.48 -11.23 -2.70
N GLN A 113 12.68 -10.63 -2.70
CA GLN A 113 13.88 -11.31 -3.15
C GLN A 113 14.11 -12.57 -2.30
N LYS A 114 14.34 -13.72 -2.93
CA LYS A 114 14.62 -14.95 -2.19
C LYS A 114 15.92 -14.81 -1.42
N LEU A 115 15.91 -15.20 -0.15
CA LEU A 115 17.04 -15.12 0.75
C LEU A 115 17.73 -16.47 0.93
N ALA A 116 19.05 -16.46 1.13
CA ALA A 116 19.84 -17.68 1.26
C ALA A 116 19.50 -18.49 2.52
N CYS A 117 19.04 -17.85 3.59
CA CYS A 117 18.62 -18.52 4.82
C CYS A 117 17.20 -19.12 4.74
N GLY A 118 16.46 -18.90 3.66
CA GLY A 118 15.10 -19.39 3.49
C GLY A 118 14.01 -18.61 4.24
N ASP A 119 14.37 -17.70 5.14
CA ASP A 119 13.45 -16.84 5.88
C ASP A 119 13.34 -15.47 5.21
N HIS A 120 12.31 -15.27 4.38
CA HIS A 120 12.06 -14.01 3.66
C HIS A 120 11.64 -12.84 4.57
N PHE A 121 11.28 -13.09 5.82
CA PHE A 121 11.05 -12.03 6.81
C PHE A 121 12.34 -11.59 7.51
N ASN A 122 13.45 -12.26 7.24
CA ASN A 122 14.74 -11.85 7.79
C ASN A 122 15.20 -10.55 7.10
N VAL A 123 15.39 -9.51 7.88
CA VAL A 123 15.84 -8.19 7.40
C VAL A 123 17.36 -7.99 7.51
N ASP A 124 18.08 -8.95 8.08
CA ASP A 124 19.54 -8.87 8.26
C ASP A 124 20.28 -9.38 7.01
N ARG A 125 20.58 -8.51 6.06
CA ARG A 125 21.28 -8.85 4.81
C ARG A 125 22.71 -9.32 5.01
N VAL A 126 23.32 -9.06 6.19
CA VAL A 126 24.65 -9.58 6.53
C VAL A 126 24.56 -11.06 6.91
N ALA A 127 23.59 -11.41 7.75
CA ALA A 127 23.37 -12.79 8.17
C ALA A 127 22.60 -13.61 7.13
N CYS A 128 21.77 -12.96 6.32
CA CYS A 128 20.88 -13.59 5.36
C CYS A 128 20.88 -12.82 4.01
N PRO A 129 21.92 -13.00 3.18
CA PRO A 129 22.02 -12.36 1.87
C PRO A 129 21.00 -12.93 0.86
N TYR A 130 20.91 -12.33 -0.31
CA TYR A 130 20.11 -12.86 -1.41
C TYR A 130 20.60 -14.24 -1.85
N ALA A 131 19.67 -15.16 -2.10
CA ALA A 131 19.96 -16.48 -2.64
C ALA A 131 20.56 -16.38 -4.05
N GLN A 132 21.40 -17.37 -4.39
CA GLN A 132 21.95 -17.52 -5.73
C GLN A 132 21.52 -18.88 -6.33
N PRO A 133 21.07 -18.94 -7.60
CA PRO A 133 20.83 -17.80 -8.49
C PRO A 133 19.73 -16.87 -7.96
N LEU A 134 19.75 -15.61 -8.41
CA LEU A 134 18.72 -14.62 -8.02
C LEU A 134 17.33 -15.12 -8.45
N THR A 135 16.39 -15.08 -7.53
CA THR A 135 14.99 -15.44 -7.74
C THR A 135 14.13 -14.80 -6.62
N TYR A 136 12.84 -15.02 -6.64
CA TYR A 136 11.87 -14.40 -5.73
C TYR A 136 11.09 -15.44 -4.93
N VAL A 137 10.34 -14.94 -3.94
CA VAL A 137 9.28 -15.65 -3.22
C VAL A 137 7.99 -14.82 -3.29
N VAL A 138 6.85 -15.48 -3.20
CA VAL A 138 5.52 -14.87 -3.29
C VAL A 138 4.65 -15.33 -2.13
N TYR A 139 3.88 -14.41 -1.57
CA TYR A 139 2.93 -14.68 -0.49
C TYR A 139 1.53 -14.14 -0.80
N PRO A 140 0.51 -15.00 -0.72
CA PRO A 140 0.65 -16.46 -0.69
C PRO A 140 1.26 -16.99 -1.99
N ASP A 141 1.51 -18.29 -2.08
CA ASP A 141 2.04 -18.92 -3.31
C ASP A 141 1.13 -18.66 -4.53
N ILE A 142 1.69 -18.82 -5.73
CA ILE A 142 1.01 -18.50 -6.99
C ILE A 142 -0.27 -19.34 -7.19
N ASP A 143 -0.30 -20.60 -6.76
CA ASP A 143 -1.50 -21.45 -6.90
C ASP A 143 -2.63 -20.96 -5.99
N THR A 144 -2.30 -20.49 -4.79
CA THR A 144 -3.26 -19.85 -3.90
C THR A 144 -3.77 -18.54 -4.48
N ILE A 145 -2.90 -17.68 -5.04
CA ILE A 145 -3.28 -16.43 -5.74
C ILE A 145 -4.25 -16.75 -6.89
N LYS A 146 -3.92 -17.74 -7.72
CA LYS A 146 -4.76 -18.19 -8.82
C LYS A 146 -6.13 -18.68 -8.36
N SER A 147 -6.17 -19.43 -7.26
CA SER A 147 -7.42 -19.91 -6.67
C SER A 147 -8.30 -18.75 -6.17
N ILE A 148 -7.70 -17.74 -5.55
CA ILE A 148 -8.39 -16.52 -5.10
C ILE A 148 -8.91 -15.72 -6.29
N ALA A 149 -8.09 -15.53 -7.35
CA ALA A 149 -8.49 -14.81 -8.55
C ALA A 149 -9.67 -15.50 -9.27
N ALA A 150 -9.72 -16.84 -9.22
CA ALA A 150 -10.85 -17.60 -9.77
C ALA A 150 -12.17 -17.30 -9.03
N ILE A 151 -12.12 -16.94 -7.76
CA ILE A 151 -13.29 -16.57 -6.93
C ILE A 151 -13.59 -15.07 -7.02
N GLN A 152 -12.56 -14.21 -6.93
CA GLN A 152 -12.66 -12.75 -6.88
C GLN A 152 -12.58 -12.14 -8.29
N LYS A 153 -13.54 -12.46 -9.16
CA LYS A 153 -13.57 -12.02 -10.55
C LYS A 153 -13.63 -10.49 -10.67
N GLY A 154 -12.80 -9.94 -11.55
CA GLY A 154 -12.73 -8.50 -11.83
C GLY A 154 -12.01 -7.68 -10.75
N ALA A 155 -11.49 -8.30 -9.69
CA ALA A 155 -10.84 -7.61 -8.61
C ALA A 155 -9.61 -6.79 -9.06
N LEU A 156 -9.31 -5.74 -8.32
CA LEU A 156 -8.07 -4.99 -8.43
C LEU A 156 -6.97 -5.70 -7.65
N TRP A 157 -5.84 -5.93 -8.30
CA TRP A 157 -4.64 -6.54 -7.76
C TRP A 157 -3.46 -5.59 -7.89
N THR A 158 -2.66 -5.45 -6.83
CA THR A 158 -1.37 -4.76 -6.89
C THR A 158 -0.28 -5.71 -6.43
N ILE A 159 0.71 -5.97 -7.29
CA ILE A 159 1.73 -7.00 -7.02
C ILE A 159 2.89 -6.40 -6.24
N GLY A 160 2.97 -6.71 -4.94
CA GLY A 160 3.98 -6.21 -4.01
C GLY A 160 3.59 -4.92 -3.29
N ASN A 161 4.40 -4.54 -2.31
CA ASN A 161 4.30 -3.33 -1.50
C ASN A 161 5.69 -2.73 -1.26
N GLU A 162 5.95 -1.53 -1.74
CA GLU A 162 7.26 -0.85 -1.60
C GLU A 162 8.44 -1.73 -2.02
N MET A 163 8.35 -2.33 -3.21
CA MET A 163 9.35 -3.24 -3.77
C MET A 163 10.72 -2.58 -3.98
N ASP A 164 10.70 -1.28 -4.11
CA ASP A 164 11.84 -0.38 -4.29
C ASP A 164 12.45 0.08 -2.95
N ARG A 165 12.03 -0.47 -1.82
CA ARG A 165 12.52 -0.14 -0.49
C ARG A 165 13.26 -1.33 0.12
N VAL A 166 14.48 -1.07 0.62
CA VAL A 166 15.27 -2.10 1.29
C VAL A 166 14.70 -2.40 2.67
N ASP A 167 14.83 -3.65 3.09
CA ASP A 167 14.64 -4.04 4.48
C ASP A 167 15.72 -3.41 5.36
N PHE A 168 15.32 -2.92 6.50
CA PHE A 168 16.21 -2.19 7.39
C PHE A 168 16.40 -2.89 8.73
N CYS A 169 17.64 -3.00 9.15
CA CYS A 169 18.03 -3.57 10.42
C CYS A 169 18.84 -2.55 11.24
N ASN A 170 18.29 -2.09 12.35
CA ASN A 170 19.07 -1.35 13.35
C ASN A 170 20.06 -2.29 14.03
N ARG A 171 21.34 -1.91 14.08
CA ARG A 171 22.40 -2.71 14.69
C ARG A 171 22.91 -2.09 15.99
N ASP A 172 23.16 -2.92 16.97
CA ASP A 172 23.84 -2.51 18.20
C ASP A 172 25.37 -2.46 18.00
N ALA A 173 26.09 -2.11 19.08
CA ALA A 173 27.56 -2.06 19.08
C ALA A 173 28.25 -3.40 18.76
N ASN A 174 27.53 -4.52 18.86
CA ASN A 174 28.01 -5.86 18.53
C ASN A 174 27.58 -6.30 17.13
N ASN A 175 27.08 -5.37 16.30
CA ASN A 175 26.56 -5.61 14.94
C ASN A 175 25.35 -6.55 14.89
N LYS A 176 24.61 -6.72 16.01
CA LYS A 176 23.38 -7.53 16.09
C LYS A 176 22.16 -6.69 15.75
N CYS A 177 21.26 -7.25 14.95
CA CYS A 177 19.98 -6.65 14.60
C CYS A 177 19.09 -6.50 15.85
N THR A 178 18.68 -5.27 16.18
CA THR A 178 17.88 -4.95 17.38
C THR A 178 16.51 -4.35 17.08
N GLY A 179 16.24 -4.02 15.82
CA GLY A 179 14.96 -3.51 15.34
C GLY A 179 14.97 -3.54 13.82
N SER A 180 13.82 -3.81 13.23
CA SER A 180 13.71 -4.08 11.80
C SER A 180 12.48 -3.45 11.19
N ILE A 181 12.56 -3.11 9.90
CA ILE A 181 11.43 -2.78 9.05
C ILE A 181 11.59 -3.66 7.81
N GLY A 182 10.63 -4.57 7.58
CA GLY A 182 10.57 -5.42 6.40
C GLY A 182 9.55 -4.87 5.41
N GLN A 183 9.94 -4.80 4.13
CA GLN A 183 9.11 -4.45 3.00
C GLN A 183 9.16 -5.58 1.95
N ASP A 184 8.76 -5.32 0.74
CA ASP A 184 8.91 -6.27 -0.36
C ASP A 184 10.22 -6.01 -1.13
N GLU A 185 11.34 -5.91 -0.41
CA GLU A 185 12.67 -5.66 -0.99
C GLU A 185 12.96 -6.66 -2.11
N ILE A 186 13.07 -6.18 -3.36
CA ILE A 186 13.37 -7.03 -4.51
C ILE A 186 14.15 -6.25 -5.58
N LEU A 187 15.04 -6.95 -6.28
CA LEU A 187 15.78 -6.36 -7.39
C LEU A 187 14.87 -6.10 -8.58
N PRO A 188 15.11 -5.04 -9.40
CA PRO A 188 14.24 -4.68 -10.51
C PRO A 188 13.98 -5.80 -11.51
N GLU A 189 15.04 -6.51 -11.90
CA GLU A 189 14.98 -7.64 -12.83
C GLU A 189 14.21 -8.83 -12.26
N THR A 190 14.38 -9.10 -10.98
CA THR A 190 13.66 -10.18 -10.28
C THR A 190 12.19 -9.81 -10.08
N TYR A 191 11.90 -8.52 -9.84
CA TYR A 191 10.52 -8.03 -9.79
C TYR A 191 9.80 -8.18 -11.13
N ALA A 192 10.47 -7.90 -12.24
CA ALA A 192 9.91 -8.10 -13.57
C ALA A 192 9.47 -9.56 -13.80
N GLU A 193 10.26 -10.53 -13.31
CA GLU A 193 9.91 -11.96 -13.39
C GLU A 193 8.72 -12.30 -12.48
N ALA A 194 8.76 -11.87 -11.22
CA ALA A 194 7.67 -12.12 -10.28
C ALA A 194 6.35 -11.52 -10.76
N TYR A 195 6.41 -10.29 -11.29
CA TYR A 195 5.24 -9.63 -11.86
C TYR A 195 4.64 -10.43 -13.03
N HIS A 196 5.47 -10.88 -13.96
CA HIS A 196 5.04 -11.68 -15.11
C HIS A 196 4.31 -12.96 -14.68
N ASP A 197 4.93 -13.72 -13.80
CA ASP A 197 4.41 -15.02 -13.39
C ASP A 197 3.08 -14.88 -12.64
N ILE A 198 2.95 -13.87 -11.78
CA ILE A 198 1.71 -13.59 -11.04
C ILE A 198 0.62 -13.04 -11.99
N TYR A 199 1.00 -12.12 -12.90
CA TYR A 199 0.09 -11.56 -13.90
C TYR A 199 -0.54 -12.68 -14.76
N GLU A 200 0.28 -13.57 -15.33
CA GLU A 200 -0.17 -14.67 -16.15
C GLU A 200 -1.03 -15.66 -15.34
N ALA A 201 -0.65 -15.94 -14.09
CA ALA A 201 -1.44 -16.81 -13.21
C ALA A 201 -2.85 -16.26 -12.98
N ILE A 202 -2.97 -14.96 -12.65
CA ILE A 202 -4.26 -14.30 -12.42
C ILE A 202 -5.07 -14.25 -13.72
N LYS A 203 -4.48 -13.76 -14.82
CA LYS A 203 -5.17 -13.61 -16.11
C LYS A 203 -5.62 -14.96 -16.71
N SER A 204 -4.90 -16.05 -16.41
CA SER A 204 -5.27 -17.41 -16.88
C SER A 204 -6.62 -17.89 -16.35
N VAL A 205 -7.05 -17.37 -15.21
CA VAL A 205 -8.33 -17.75 -14.56
C VAL A 205 -9.31 -16.59 -14.50
N ASP A 206 -8.84 -15.36 -14.52
CA ASP A 206 -9.67 -14.16 -14.54
C ASP A 206 -9.13 -13.10 -15.52
N PRO A 207 -9.51 -13.17 -16.82
CA PRO A 207 -9.11 -12.14 -17.79
C PRO A 207 -9.64 -10.73 -17.45
N THR A 208 -10.65 -10.62 -16.59
CA THR A 208 -11.28 -9.34 -16.23
C THR A 208 -10.59 -8.65 -15.05
N ALA A 209 -9.73 -9.35 -14.29
CA ALA A 209 -8.94 -8.78 -13.20
C ALA A 209 -8.16 -7.54 -13.68
N LYS A 210 -8.05 -6.54 -12.82
CA LYS A 210 -7.22 -5.37 -13.06
C LYS A 210 -5.93 -5.50 -12.25
N ILE A 211 -4.78 -5.47 -12.95
CA ILE A 211 -3.50 -5.77 -12.32
C ILE A 211 -2.58 -4.56 -12.44
N GLY A 212 -2.12 -4.07 -11.30
CA GLY A 212 -1.15 -3.00 -11.16
C GLY A 212 0.16 -3.47 -10.56
N ILE A 213 1.18 -2.62 -10.67
CA ILE A 213 2.40 -2.78 -9.89
C ILE A 213 2.10 -2.53 -8.40
N GLY A 214 2.95 -3.00 -7.51
CA GLY A 214 2.97 -2.54 -6.12
C GLY A 214 3.26 -1.04 -6.03
N GLY A 215 2.89 -0.41 -4.93
CA GLY A 215 3.19 1.01 -4.74
C GLY A 215 4.69 1.24 -4.52
N LEU A 216 5.33 2.03 -5.38
CA LEU A 216 6.65 2.59 -5.06
C LEU A 216 6.49 3.53 -3.86
N ILE A 217 7.43 3.50 -2.90
CA ILE A 217 7.29 4.31 -1.69
C ILE A 217 7.15 5.81 -1.99
N GLN A 218 7.79 6.29 -3.06
CA GLN A 218 7.73 7.67 -3.54
C GLN A 218 8.20 7.73 -5.00
N ALA A 219 7.86 8.79 -5.74
CA ALA A 219 8.23 8.89 -7.16
C ALA A 219 9.41 9.85 -7.38
N THR A 220 10.53 9.58 -6.71
CA THR A 220 11.80 10.30 -6.89
C THR A 220 12.60 9.79 -8.10
N PRO A 221 13.60 10.52 -8.57
CA PRO A 221 14.43 10.08 -9.70
C PRO A 221 15.07 8.69 -9.51
N LEU A 222 15.52 8.33 -8.28
CA LEU A 222 16.09 7.00 -8.02
C LEU A 222 15.04 5.90 -8.09
N ARG A 223 13.83 6.15 -7.58
CA ARG A 223 12.71 5.21 -7.62
C ARG A 223 12.19 5.00 -9.03
N LEU A 224 12.06 6.09 -9.80
CA LEU A 224 11.70 6.00 -11.22
C LEU A 224 12.80 5.33 -12.06
N LYS A 225 14.07 5.44 -11.66
CA LYS A 225 15.16 4.66 -12.27
C LYS A 225 15.01 3.17 -11.96
N TRP A 226 14.71 2.80 -10.72
CA TRP A 226 14.41 1.41 -10.33
C TRP A 226 13.25 0.85 -11.17
N LEU A 227 12.15 1.60 -11.29
CA LEU A 227 11.00 1.21 -12.09
C LEU A 227 11.35 1.09 -13.59
N THR A 228 12.20 1.97 -14.10
CA THR A 228 12.73 1.88 -15.48
C THR A 228 13.50 0.58 -15.68
N MET A 229 14.36 0.21 -14.74
CA MET A 229 15.11 -1.05 -14.81
C MET A 229 14.18 -2.28 -14.80
N ALA A 230 13.15 -2.28 -13.98
CA ALA A 230 12.14 -3.35 -13.97
C ALA A 230 11.37 -3.42 -15.31
N TRP A 231 10.94 -2.28 -15.84
CA TRP A 231 10.29 -2.18 -17.15
C TRP A 231 11.17 -2.69 -18.29
N ASP A 232 12.42 -2.25 -18.33
CA ASP A 232 13.37 -2.64 -19.40
C ASP A 232 13.75 -4.11 -19.29
N SER A 233 13.93 -4.65 -18.07
CA SER A 233 14.17 -6.07 -17.83
C SER A 233 13.00 -6.93 -18.31
N TYR A 234 11.76 -6.51 -18.04
CA TYR A 234 10.57 -7.19 -18.53
C TYR A 234 10.57 -7.23 -20.07
N LYS A 235 10.78 -6.08 -20.70
CA LYS A 235 10.80 -5.96 -22.16
C LYS A 235 11.92 -6.80 -22.80
N GLN A 236 13.09 -6.81 -22.19
CA GLN A 236 14.21 -7.62 -22.66
C GLN A 236 13.91 -9.12 -22.56
N LYS A 237 13.31 -9.56 -21.46
CA LYS A 237 13.06 -10.99 -21.19
C LYS A 237 11.90 -11.54 -22.00
N TYR A 238 10.81 -10.78 -22.09
CA TYR A 238 9.54 -11.26 -22.70
C TYR A 238 9.24 -10.67 -24.08
N SER A 239 10.13 -9.80 -24.60
CA SER A 239 9.97 -9.14 -25.93
C SER A 239 8.65 -8.36 -26.07
N ALA A 240 8.10 -7.88 -24.96
CA ALA A 240 6.85 -7.13 -24.87
C ALA A 240 6.94 -6.07 -23.77
N ASP A 241 6.13 -5.02 -23.87
CA ASP A 241 5.97 -4.08 -22.77
C ASP A 241 5.28 -4.75 -21.59
N MET A 242 5.64 -4.34 -20.38
CA MET A 242 5.04 -4.87 -19.14
C MET A 242 3.53 -4.60 -19.13
N PRO A 243 2.66 -5.64 -19.00
CA PRO A 243 1.22 -5.51 -19.16
C PRO A 243 0.56 -4.97 -17.88
N VAL A 244 0.66 -3.68 -17.61
CA VAL A 244 0.10 -3.01 -16.44
C VAL A 244 -1.28 -2.44 -16.77
N ASP A 245 -2.32 -2.81 -16.03
CA ASP A 245 -3.66 -2.21 -16.15
C ASP A 245 -3.78 -0.91 -15.34
N VAL A 246 -3.10 -0.83 -14.17
CA VAL A 246 -3.14 0.28 -13.23
C VAL A 246 -1.74 0.57 -12.69
N TRP A 247 -1.27 1.80 -12.84
CA TRP A 247 -0.03 2.25 -12.22
C TRP A 247 -0.26 2.66 -10.77
N ASN A 248 0.74 2.45 -9.92
CA ASN A 248 0.61 2.64 -8.49
C ASN A 248 1.88 3.23 -7.87
N ILE A 249 1.68 4.19 -6.98
CA ILE A 249 2.74 4.71 -6.09
C ILE A 249 2.17 4.90 -4.69
N HIS A 250 3.06 4.96 -3.69
CA HIS A 250 2.81 5.68 -2.45
C HIS A 250 3.31 7.11 -2.63
N ASN A 251 2.70 8.08 -2.04
CA ASN A 251 3.11 9.46 -2.25
C ASN A 251 3.66 10.08 -0.95
N PHE A 252 4.51 9.34 -0.25
CA PHE A 252 5.25 9.87 0.89
C PHE A 252 6.37 10.81 0.41
N ILE A 253 6.83 11.69 1.30
CA ILE A 253 8.03 12.49 1.12
C ILE A 253 8.96 12.13 2.27
N LEU A 254 9.77 11.10 2.06
CA LEU A 254 10.65 10.53 3.07
C LEU A 254 12.11 10.72 2.70
N ARG A 255 12.94 10.80 3.73
CA ARG A 255 14.38 10.87 3.59
C ARG A 255 14.92 9.71 2.76
N GLU A 256 15.78 10.01 1.80
CA GLU A 256 16.33 9.07 0.84
C GLU A 256 17.86 9.05 0.95
N ALA A 257 18.36 8.36 1.97
CA ALA A 257 19.77 8.21 2.27
C ALA A 257 20.07 6.81 2.78
N LYS A 258 21.18 6.23 2.30
CA LYS A 258 21.58 4.85 2.56
C LYS A 258 21.81 4.57 4.05
N ASN A 259 21.19 3.51 4.56
CA ASN A 259 21.23 3.10 5.96
C ASN A 259 20.68 4.14 6.95
N GLU A 260 19.82 5.03 6.49
CA GLU A 260 19.17 6.01 7.34
C GLU A 260 17.65 5.76 7.40
N TYR A 261 17.00 6.28 8.46
CA TYR A 261 15.55 6.20 8.57
C TYR A 261 14.87 6.95 7.42
N GLY A 262 13.82 6.35 6.86
CA GLY A 262 13.05 6.93 5.76
C GLY A 262 12.81 5.91 4.65
N ALA A 263 13.01 6.33 3.42
CA ALA A 263 12.83 5.48 2.24
C ALA A 263 14.07 4.65 1.89
N ASP A 264 15.25 5.02 2.43
CA ASP A 264 16.56 4.46 2.04
C ASP A 264 16.81 4.58 0.50
N ILE A 265 17.78 3.86 -0.04
CA ILE A 265 18.10 3.81 -1.46
C ILE A 265 17.52 2.54 -2.08
N PRO A 266 16.89 2.60 -3.27
CA PRO A 266 16.36 1.39 -3.92
C PRO A 266 17.42 0.30 -4.13
N PRO A 267 17.05 -0.98 -3.93
CA PRO A 267 17.97 -2.08 -4.16
C PRO A 267 18.33 -2.21 -5.65
N GLY A 268 19.55 -2.67 -5.94
CA GLY A 268 19.99 -3.01 -7.30
C GLY A 268 20.34 -1.83 -8.20
N LEU A 269 20.39 -0.60 -7.70
CA LEU A 269 20.76 0.55 -8.52
C LEU A 269 22.25 0.54 -8.87
N PRO A 270 22.61 0.76 -10.16
CA PRO A 270 24.01 0.82 -10.58
C PRO A 270 24.70 2.07 -10.00
N GLY A 271 25.98 1.91 -9.65
CA GLY A 271 26.82 2.99 -9.09
C GLY A 271 26.66 3.18 -7.59
N ASP A 272 25.90 2.32 -6.91
CA ASP A 272 25.72 2.30 -5.44
C ASP A 272 25.49 3.71 -4.84
N PRO A 273 24.44 4.43 -5.27
CA PRO A 273 24.17 5.77 -4.78
C PRO A 273 23.92 5.73 -3.25
N THR A 274 24.42 6.74 -2.54
CA THR A 274 24.25 6.82 -1.08
C THR A 274 23.21 7.88 -0.67
N LYS A 275 22.75 8.70 -1.60
CA LYS A 275 21.78 9.78 -1.38
C LYS A 275 20.86 9.94 -2.58
N GLY A 276 19.57 10.15 -2.32
CA GLY A 276 18.58 10.47 -3.30
C GLY A 276 18.20 11.95 -3.29
N GLU A 277 16.95 12.27 -3.64
CA GLU A 277 16.48 13.66 -3.77
C GLU A 277 16.23 14.31 -2.41
N TYR A 278 15.64 13.58 -1.46
CA TYR A 278 15.29 14.10 -0.12
C TYR A 278 16.33 13.64 0.89
N THR A 279 17.37 14.44 1.11
CA THR A 279 18.51 14.07 1.95
C THR A 279 18.58 14.82 3.28
N THR A 280 17.73 15.84 3.45
CA THR A 280 17.68 16.64 4.66
C THR A 280 16.70 16.07 5.69
N ASP A 281 16.45 16.81 6.74
CA ASP A 281 15.52 16.47 7.80
C ASP A 281 14.07 16.25 7.31
N ASP A 282 13.16 16.00 8.23
CA ASP A 282 11.75 15.74 7.94
C ASP A 282 10.96 16.99 7.52
N SER A 283 11.62 18.13 7.30
CA SER A 283 11.00 19.45 7.06
C SER A 283 10.13 19.52 5.81
N THR A 284 10.31 18.57 4.89
CA THR A 284 9.58 18.49 3.63
C THR A 284 8.41 17.48 3.66
N HIS A 285 8.20 16.77 4.77
CA HIS A 285 7.29 15.63 4.84
C HIS A 285 5.84 15.93 4.42
N VAL A 286 5.37 17.17 4.63
CA VAL A 286 4.05 17.65 4.21
C VAL A 286 4.13 18.81 3.21
N ASP A 287 5.20 18.90 2.45
CA ASP A 287 5.38 19.93 1.43
C ASP A 287 4.50 19.67 0.21
N GLN A 288 3.53 20.56 -0.01
CA GLN A 288 2.55 20.44 -1.08
C GLN A 288 3.17 20.51 -2.49
N THR A 289 4.25 21.26 -2.65
CA THR A 289 4.95 21.38 -3.93
C THR A 289 5.68 20.08 -4.29
N LEU A 290 6.33 19.47 -3.31
CA LEU A 290 7.01 18.19 -3.50
C LEU A 290 6.02 17.05 -3.67
N PHE A 291 4.87 17.13 -3.01
CA PHE A 291 3.75 16.19 -3.18
C PHE A 291 3.25 16.18 -4.63
N ASP A 292 2.95 17.35 -5.21
CA ASP A 292 2.56 17.51 -6.62
C ASP A 292 3.69 17.07 -7.58
N LYS A 293 4.93 17.44 -7.28
CA LYS A 293 6.11 17.10 -8.10
C LYS A 293 6.24 15.60 -8.31
N GLN A 294 6.04 14.78 -7.28
CA GLN A 294 6.12 13.32 -7.38
C GLN A 294 5.02 12.75 -8.29
N ILE A 295 3.77 13.20 -8.13
CA ILE A 295 2.65 12.78 -8.98
C ILE A 295 2.94 13.11 -10.45
N ARG A 296 3.41 14.33 -10.73
CA ARG A 296 3.77 14.74 -12.09
C ARG A 296 4.95 13.97 -12.64
N ALA A 297 5.95 13.66 -11.82
CA ALA A 297 7.11 12.86 -12.23
C ALA A 297 6.68 11.43 -12.64
N MET A 298 5.80 10.79 -11.85
CA MET A 298 5.24 9.49 -12.21
C MET A 298 4.40 9.56 -13.49
N ARG A 299 3.54 10.56 -13.64
CA ARG A 299 2.75 10.78 -14.86
C ARG A 299 3.61 11.03 -16.09
N GLN A 300 4.70 11.81 -15.97
CA GLN A 300 5.66 12.01 -17.05
C GLN A 300 6.35 10.69 -17.41
N TRP A 301 6.76 9.90 -16.42
CA TRP A 301 7.34 8.58 -16.64
C TRP A 301 6.38 7.65 -17.39
N MET A 302 5.09 7.66 -17.05
CA MET A 302 4.03 6.91 -17.74
C MET A 302 3.88 7.38 -19.19
N LYS A 303 3.80 8.71 -19.40
CA LYS A 303 3.65 9.31 -20.73
C LYS A 303 4.81 8.93 -21.65
N ASP A 304 6.06 9.03 -21.18
CA ASP A 304 7.27 8.71 -21.95
C ASP A 304 7.30 7.25 -22.43
N ARG A 305 6.49 6.37 -21.84
CA ARG A 305 6.34 4.94 -22.17
C ARG A 305 5.02 4.58 -22.83
N GLY A 306 4.26 5.57 -23.30
CA GLY A 306 2.95 5.34 -23.92
C GLY A 306 1.88 4.85 -22.95
N GLN A 307 2.07 5.07 -21.64
CA GLN A 307 1.17 4.62 -20.58
C GLN A 307 0.28 5.75 -20.02
N GLN A 308 0.26 6.92 -20.65
CA GLN A 308 -0.52 8.08 -20.18
C GLN A 308 -2.00 7.76 -20.01
N GLU A 309 -2.58 6.97 -20.94
CA GLU A 309 -3.99 6.59 -20.99
C GLU A 309 -4.29 5.39 -20.06
N LYS A 310 -3.58 5.28 -18.94
CA LYS A 310 -3.86 4.32 -17.87
C LYS A 310 -4.08 5.02 -16.53
N PRO A 311 -4.91 4.45 -15.65
CA PRO A 311 -5.10 5.01 -14.32
C PRO A 311 -3.79 5.01 -13.51
N LEU A 312 -3.62 6.04 -12.69
CA LEU A 312 -2.66 6.10 -11.60
C LEU A 312 -3.42 6.09 -10.28
N VAL A 313 -3.07 5.19 -9.39
CA VAL A 313 -3.61 5.14 -8.04
C VAL A 313 -2.51 5.39 -7.01
N VAL A 314 -2.90 5.86 -5.82
CA VAL A 314 -2.02 6.02 -4.67
C VAL A 314 -2.55 5.12 -3.56
N THR A 315 -1.85 4.02 -3.28
CA THR A 315 -2.37 2.99 -2.37
C THR A 315 -1.91 3.14 -0.93
N GLU A 316 -1.01 4.09 -0.69
CA GLU A 316 -0.59 4.44 0.66
C GLU A 316 0.04 5.83 0.65
N TYR A 317 -0.38 6.70 1.55
CA TYR A 317 0.26 7.98 1.85
C TYR A 317 -0.34 8.57 3.12
N GLY A 318 0.35 9.50 3.74
CA GLY A 318 -0.12 10.14 4.96
C GLY A 318 0.98 10.84 5.71
N VAL A 319 0.75 11.10 6.99
CA VAL A 319 1.73 11.71 7.89
C VAL A 319 2.30 10.64 8.82
N LEU A 320 3.62 10.42 8.78
CA LEU A 320 4.29 9.41 9.59
C LEU A 320 5.00 10.02 10.82
N TYR A 321 5.57 11.21 10.68
CA TYR A 321 6.27 11.89 11.79
C TYR A 321 5.27 12.55 12.72
N LYS A 322 5.65 12.73 13.99
CA LYS A 322 4.81 13.27 15.06
C LYS A 322 5.52 14.31 15.94
N HIS A 323 6.43 15.05 15.34
CA HIS A 323 7.20 16.08 16.03
C HIS A 323 7.26 17.34 15.16
N CYS A 324 7.82 18.40 15.71
CA CYS A 324 8.05 19.62 14.96
C CYS A 324 9.10 19.38 13.86
N ILE A 325 8.69 19.52 12.60
CA ILE A 325 9.54 19.27 11.44
C ILE A 325 10.14 20.56 10.84
N LYS A 326 9.58 21.74 11.14
CA LYS A 326 10.10 23.03 10.64
C LYS A 326 10.08 24.10 11.70
N LYS A 327 11.22 24.73 11.93
CA LYS A 327 11.37 25.87 12.86
C LYS A 327 11.87 27.11 12.15
N VAL A 328 11.34 28.27 12.53
CA VAL A 328 11.82 29.59 12.13
C VAL A 328 12.07 30.40 13.40
N ASN A 329 13.28 30.92 13.58
CA ASN A 329 13.69 31.64 14.79
C ASN A 329 13.37 30.87 16.09
N ASN A 330 13.66 29.57 16.13
CA ASN A 330 13.33 28.63 17.21
C ASN A 330 11.84 28.42 17.52
N VAL A 331 10.94 29.00 16.74
CA VAL A 331 9.51 28.78 16.86
C VAL A 331 9.12 27.69 15.88
N CYS A 332 8.39 26.66 16.33
CA CYS A 332 7.85 25.62 15.46
C CYS A 332 6.80 26.23 14.51
N THR A 333 7.01 26.06 13.21
CA THR A 333 6.10 26.56 12.16
C THR A 333 5.38 25.45 11.43
N VAL A 334 5.89 24.20 11.49
CA VAL A 334 5.20 22.99 11.02
C VAL A 334 5.37 21.93 12.10
N ASP A 335 4.35 21.76 12.91
CA ASP A 335 4.31 20.81 14.02
C ASP A 335 3.35 19.64 13.67
N LEU A 336 3.90 18.48 13.39
CA LEU A 336 3.12 17.25 13.13
C LEU A 336 2.65 16.56 14.42
N GLY A 337 3.05 17.05 15.58
CA GLY A 337 2.41 16.72 16.87
C GLY A 337 1.09 17.48 17.08
N ASN A 338 0.77 18.43 16.21
CA ASN A 338 -0.50 19.17 16.24
C ASN A 338 -1.54 18.49 15.33
N GLU A 339 -2.66 18.10 15.91
CA GLU A 339 -3.76 17.41 15.22
C GLU A 339 -4.28 18.20 14.02
N GLN A 340 -4.44 19.52 14.15
CA GLN A 340 -4.97 20.36 13.07
C GLN A 340 -4.04 20.38 11.85
N THR A 341 -2.72 20.45 12.06
CA THR A 341 -1.73 20.41 10.96
C THR A 341 -1.86 19.11 10.14
N VAL A 342 -2.02 17.99 10.83
CA VAL A 342 -2.18 16.68 10.18
C VAL A 342 -3.48 16.60 9.41
N HIS A 343 -4.58 17.08 9.99
CA HIS A 343 -5.89 17.06 9.36
C HIS A 343 -6.00 18.04 8.19
N ASP A 344 -5.37 19.22 8.29
CA ASP A 344 -5.34 20.17 7.18
C ASP A 344 -4.58 19.59 5.98
N PHE A 345 -3.47 18.91 6.21
CA PHE A 345 -2.75 18.21 5.17
C PHE A 345 -3.59 17.08 4.56
N MET A 346 -4.26 16.27 5.38
CA MET A 346 -5.16 15.20 4.92
C MET A 346 -6.23 15.74 3.98
N LEU A 347 -6.97 16.75 4.40
CA LEU A 347 -8.07 17.33 3.61
C LEU A 347 -7.54 18.02 2.34
N TRP A 348 -6.43 18.73 2.42
CA TRP A 348 -5.78 19.33 1.25
C TRP A 348 -5.39 18.26 0.22
N THR A 349 -4.84 17.11 0.64
CA THR A 349 -4.48 16.04 -0.30
C THR A 349 -5.71 15.41 -0.97
N PHE A 350 -6.84 15.32 -0.27
CA PHE A 350 -8.09 14.85 -0.85
C PHE A 350 -8.58 15.80 -1.94
N ASP A 351 -8.58 17.11 -1.67
CA ASP A 351 -8.91 18.13 -2.66
C ASP A 351 -7.95 18.13 -3.83
N TYR A 352 -6.66 17.95 -3.57
CA TYR A 352 -5.62 17.84 -4.61
C TYR A 352 -5.92 16.69 -5.56
N TYR A 353 -6.12 15.48 -5.06
CA TYR A 353 -6.39 14.31 -5.91
C TYR A 353 -7.72 14.40 -6.66
N LEU A 354 -8.73 14.97 -6.02
CA LEU A 354 -10.06 15.12 -6.62
C LEU A 354 -10.05 16.11 -7.77
N ASN A 355 -9.33 17.22 -7.64
CA ASN A 355 -9.47 18.40 -8.49
C ASN A 355 -8.29 18.65 -9.44
N THR A 356 -7.10 18.07 -9.19
CA THR A 356 -5.93 18.39 -10.01
C THR A 356 -5.98 17.68 -11.36
N LYS A 357 -6.08 18.47 -12.42
CA LYS A 357 -6.18 18.02 -13.82
C LYS A 357 -5.08 18.66 -14.65
N ASP A 358 -4.54 17.89 -15.59
CA ASP A 358 -3.55 18.36 -16.56
C ASP A 358 -3.60 17.45 -17.79
N CYS A 359 -4.20 17.91 -18.88
CA CYS A 359 -4.36 17.09 -20.08
C CYS A 359 -3.05 16.76 -20.81
N ALA A 360 -1.95 17.43 -20.45
CA ALA A 360 -0.63 17.05 -20.97
C ALA A 360 -0.08 15.76 -20.31
N LEU A 361 -0.52 15.42 -19.09
CA LEU A 361 0.00 14.31 -18.29
C LEU A 361 -1.07 13.34 -17.80
N GLY A 362 -2.26 13.85 -17.49
CA GLY A 362 -3.33 13.12 -16.84
C GLY A 362 -4.03 12.12 -17.76
N TYR A 363 -4.90 11.33 -17.17
CA TYR A 363 -5.68 10.33 -17.88
C TYR A 363 -6.91 10.96 -18.55
N SER A 364 -6.98 10.93 -19.88
CA SER A 364 -8.07 11.57 -20.63
C SER A 364 -9.45 10.95 -20.34
N GLY A 365 -9.50 9.64 -20.04
CA GLY A 365 -10.71 8.92 -19.67
C GLY A 365 -11.26 9.31 -18.29
N ASP A 366 -10.55 10.15 -17.52
CA ASP A 366 -10.99 10.72 -16.26
C ASP A 366 -10.78 12.25 -16.21
N GLU A 367 -11.26 12.95 -17.22
CA GLU A 367 -11.19 14.41 -17.30
C GLU A 367 -9.75 14.97 -17.12
N CYS A 368 -8.74 14.22 -17.57
CA CYS A 368 -7.32 14.59 -17.42
C CYS A 368 -6.83 14.65 -15.96
N ARG A 369 -7.50 14.00 -14.99
CA ARG A 369 -7.01 13.94 -13.61
C ARG A 369 -5.65 13.23 -13.54
N LEU A 370 -4.81 13.74 -12.65
CA LEU A 370 -3.50 13.13 -12.43
C LEU A 370 -3.59 11.83 -11.63
N VAL A 371 -4.51 11.71 -10.68
CA VAL A 371 -4.74 10.52 -9.85
C VAL A 371 -6.21 10.14 -9.89
N GLN A 372 -6.50 8.85 -10.03
CA GLN A 372 -7.87 8.36 -10.13
C GLN A 372 -8.43 7.89 -8.79
N ARG A 373 -7.58 7.27 -7.94
CA ARG A 373 -8.01 6.72 -6.64
C ARG A 373 -6.86 6.81 -5.63
N TRP A 374 -7.21 6.93 -4.33
CA TRP A 374 -6.21 7.01 -3.26
C TRP A 374 -6.66 6.38 -1.95
N LEU A 375 -5.70 5.88 -1.17
CA LEU A 375 -5.88 5.32 0.17
C LEU A 375 -5.05 6.11 1.17
N TRP A 376 -5.71 6.66 2.19
CA TRP A 376 -5.03 7.29 3.32
C TRP A 376 -4.46 6.24 4.28
N PHE A 377 -3.27 6.45 4.78
CA PHE A 377 -2.67 5.68 5.85
C PHE A 377 -2.90 6.40 7.19
N SER A 378 -3.81 5.86 8.09
CA SER A 378 -4.45 4.58 8.00
C SER A 378 -5.85 4.56 8.62
N LEU A 379 -6.55 3.42 8.48
CA LEU A 379 -7.78 3.19 9.22
C LEU A 379 -7.50 3.13 10.72
N ASP A 380 -6.46 2.38 11.16
CA ASP A 380 -6.39 1.90 12.54
C ASP A 380 -4.98 1.50 13.03
N ASP A 381 -3.92 2.21 12.63
CA ASP A 381 -2.56 1.92 13.13
C ASP A 381 -2.30 2.46 14.55
N VAL A 382 -3.33 2.98 15.23
CA VAL A 382 -3.28 3.51 16.59
C VAL A 382 -4.01 2.60 17.58
N ALA A 383 -3.42 2.37 18.74
CA ALA A 383 -4.01 1.63 19.85
C ALA A 383 -3.79 2.36 21.17
N THR A 384 -4.86 2.58 21.95
CA THR A 384 -4.76 3.08 23.33
C THR A 384 -4.93 1.91 24.29
N LEU A 385 -3.84 1.52 24.97
CA LEU A 385 -3.83 0.41 25.92
C LEU A 385 -4.65 0.71 27.18
N SER A 386 -4.94 -0.32 27.99
CA SER A 386 -5.73 -0.19 29.21
C SER A 386 -5.10 0.73 30.27
N ASP A 387 -3.78 0.90 30.24
CA ASP A 387 -3.05 1.83 31.12
C ASP A 387 -3.00 3.27 30.58
N GLY A 388 -3.65 3.54 29.44
CA GLY A 388 -3.66 4.83 28.77
C GLY A 388 -2.48 5.07 27.81
N THR A 389 -1.54 4.12 27.71
CA THR A 389 -0.41 4.23 26.77
C THR A 389 -0.91 4.24 25.33
N LEU A 390 -0.49 5.24 24.54
CA LEU A 390 -0.80 5.34 23.12
C LEU A 390 0.32 4.71 22.28
N LEU A 391 -0.05 3.73 21.47
CA LEU A 391 0.83 3.13 20.46
C LEU A 391 0.37 3.58 19.07
N ALA A 392 1.32 3.97 18.22
CA ALA A 392 1.06 4.37 16.84
C ALA A 392 2.21 3.90 15.95
N GLY A 393 1.88 3.33 14.81
CA GLY A 393 2.87 2.95 13.77
C GLY A 393 3.43 4.18 13.06
N GLY A 394 2.56 5.16 12.78
CA GLY A 394 2.90 6.47 12.24
C GLY A 394 2.50 7.61 13.18
N ASN A 395 1.85 8.64 12.63
CA ASN A 395 1.33 9.77 13.39
C ASN A 395 -0.01 9.41 14.02
N GLU A 396 -0.14 9.61 15.33
CA GLU A 396 -1.36 9.29 16.08
C GLU A 396 -2.60 10.06 15.60
N HIS A 397 -2.44 11.19 14.95
CA HIS A 397 -3.55 12.00 14.42
C HIS A 397 -4.02 11.55 13.03
N SER A 398 -3.33 10.59 12.40
CA SER A 398 -3.69 10.08 11.07
C SER A 398 -4.74 8.96 11.09
N ALA A 399 -4.85 8.19 12.20
CA ALA A 399 -5.73 7.03 12.25
C ALA A 399 -7.21 7.42 12.40
N PHE A 400 -8.08 6.70 11.66
CA PHE A 400 -9.53 6.92 11.70
C PHE A 400 -10.19 6.26 12.90
N PHE A 401 -9.65 5.15 13.38
CA PHE A 401 -10.12 4.43 14.56
C PHE A 401 -8.98 4.15 15.54
N ASP A 402 -9.35 4.05 16.80
CA ASP A 402 -8.51 3.45 17.84
C ASP A 402 -8.72 1.93 17.82
N ARG A 403 -7.67 1.17 17.61
CA ARG A 403 -7.72 -0.28 17.41
C ARG A 403 -8.15 -1.05 18.66
N GLU A 404 -7.79 -0.55 19.85
CA GLU A 404 -8.16 -1.19 21.12
C GLU A 404 -9.52 -0.73 21.65
N LYS A 405 -9.80 0.58 21.57
CA LYS A 405 -11.08 1.15 22.02
C LYS A 405 -12.22 0.91 21.02
N LEU A 406 -11.91 0.57 19.78
CA LEU A 406 -12.86 0.39 18.68
C LEU A 406 -13.71 1.62 18.39
N THR A 407 -13.20 2.82 18.70
CA THR A 407 -13.91 4.09 18.55
C THR A 407 -13.35 4.93 17.41
N ILE A 408 -14.23 5.65 16.71
CA ILE A 408 -13.83 6.60 15.68
C ILE A 408 -13.07 7.78 16.31
N ARG A 409 -11.97 8.19 15.67
CA ARG A 409 -11.14 9.32 16.07
C ARG A 409 -11.46 10.56 15.22
N THR A 410 -10.90 11.70 15.57
CA THR A 410 -11.15 12.98 14.88
C THR A 410 -10.83 12.89 13.40
N ALA A 411 -9.72 12.25 13.00
CA ALA A 411 -9.39 12.03 11.59
C ALA A 411 -10.48 11.26 10.84
N GLY A 412 -11.03 10.19 11.46
CA GLY A 412 -12.13 9.41 10.89
C GLY A 412 -13.43 10.21 10.75
N GLN A 413 -13.72 11.09 11.72
CA GLN A 413 -14.87 12.00 11.63
C GLN A 413 -14.70 12.99 10.47
N LYS A 414 -13.52 13.61 10.32
CA LYS A 414 -13.22 14.53 9.22
C LYS A 414 -13.24 13.84 7.86
N PHE A 415 -12.72 12.60 7.78
CA PHE A 415 -12.83 11.78 6.57
C PHE A 415 -14.29 11.55 6.19
N ARG A 416 -15.12 11.11 7.14
CA ARG A 416 -16.57 10.91 6.93
C ARG A 416 -17.26 12.17 6.45
N GLU A 417 -17.02 13.31 7.12
CA GLU A 417 -17.57 14.61 6.73
C GLU A 417 -17.14 15.01 5.32
N TYR A 418 -15.87 14.80 4.98
CA TYR A 418 -15.37 15.08 3.63
C TYR A 418 -16.09 14.22 2.58
N VAL A 419 -16.22 12.91 2.81
CA VAL A 419 -16.93 12.01 1.89
C VAL A 419 -18.39 12.41 1.74
N GLN A 420 -19.09 12.72 2.83
CA GLN A 420 -20.48 13.17 2.81
C GLN A 420 -20.67 14.46 2.00
N ASN A 421 -19.77 15.42 2.15
CA ASN A 421 -19.89 16.72 1.49
C ASN A 421 -19.54 16.69 -0.01
N HIS A 422 -18.68 15.76 -0.45
CA HIS A 422 -18.18 15.74 -1.82
C HIS A 422 -18.77 14.64 -2.69
N PHE A 423 -19.29 13.57 -2.10
CA PHE A 423 -19.74 12.39 -2.86
C PHE A 423 -21.22 12.00 -2.61
N ALA A 424 -21.80 12.33 -1.47
CA ALA A 424 -23.16 11.89 -1.13
C ALA A 424 -24.29 12.64 -1.90
N ALA A 425 -23.98 13.74 -2.60
CA ALA A 425 -24.96 14.49 -3.37
C ALA A 425 -25.37 13.84 -4.70
N LEU A 426 -24.82 12.69 -5.04
CA LEU A 426 -24.99 12.02 -6.33
C LEU A 426 -25.97 10.82 -6.29
N ASP A 427 -26.40 10.40 -5.09
CA ASP A 427 -27.33 9.28 -4.89
C ASP A 427 -28.77 9.72 -4.61
N GLN A 428 -29.15 11.00 -4.90
CA GLN A 428 -30.54 11.50 -4.75
C GLN A 428 -31.24 11.67 -6.09
#